data_a2d41d3ef381113a785fb7e28641dfb5
#
_entry.id   a2d41d3ef381113a785fb7e28641dfb5
#
_cell.length_a   1.000
_cell.length_b   1.000
_cell.length_c   1.000
_cell.angle_alpha   90.00
_cell.angle_beta   90.00
_cell.angle_gamma   90.00
#
_symmetry.space_group_name_H-M   'P 1'
#
loop_
_entity.id
_entity.type
_entity.pdbx_description
1 polymer ?
#
loop_
_entity_poly.entity_id
_entity_poly.type
_entity_poly.pdbx_seq_one_letter_code
_entity_poly.pdbx_strand_id
1 'polypeptide(L)'
;MTVKRIAANVATDRLDAAKGFYGDVLGMSLEMDHGWIITFVGAGQSPPQISFAVEGGSGRPLPDLSTAVDDLASVYDRVLAAGYRPEYGPVDEP
;
A
#
# COMPACT_ATOMS: atom_id res chain seq x y z
N MET A 1 -6.56 -18.61 2.15
CA MET A 1 -6.20 -17.23 1.75
C MET A 1 -6.51 -16.29 2.91
N THR A 2 -5.58 -15.44 3.26
CA THR A 2 -5.72 -14.51 4.39
C THR A 2 -5.29 -13.11 3.96
N VAL A 3 -6.13 -12.12 4.27
CA VAL A 3 -5.75 -10.72 4.12
C VAL A 3 -4.86 -10.37 5.31
N LYS A 4 -3.62 -9.97 5.03
CA LYS A 4 -2.64 -9.65 6.06
C LYS A 4 -2.75 -8.21 6.55
N ARG A 5 -3.01 -7.29 5.64
CA ARG A 5 -3.13 -5.87 5.97
C ARG A 5 -3.76 -5.12 4.81
N ILE A 6 -4.30 -3.97 5.12
CA ILE A 6 -4.79 -3.01 4.15
C ILE A 6 -4.16 -1.67 4.50
N ALA A 7 -3.62 -0.99 3.49
CA ALA A 7 -3.02 0.33 3.67
C ALA A 7 -3.71 1.34 2.76
N ALA A 8 -4.04 2.50 3.30
CA ALA A 8 -4.48 3.64 2.51
C ALA A 8 -3.26 4.25 1.81
N ASN A 9 -3.45 4.71 0.57
CA ASN A 9 -2.39 5.35 -0.20
C ASN A 9 -2.77 6.79 -0.48
N VAL A 10 -1.84 7.70 -0.23
CA VAL A 10 -2.04 9.14 -0.44
C VAL A 10 -1.02 9.62 -1.48
N ALA A 11 -1.51 10.19 -2.56
CA ALA A 11 -0.64 10.75 -3.60
C ALA A 11 -0.04 12.07 -3.10
N THR A 12 1.28 12.21 -3.22
CA THR A 12 1.97 13.43 -2.84
C THR A 12 3.31 13.55 -3.55
N ASP A 13 3.73 14.77 -3.82
CA ASP A 13 5.09 15.08 -4.27
C ASP A 13 5.98 15.53 -3.12
N ARG A 14 5.45 15.53 -1.88
CA ARG A 14 6.15 16.01 -0.69
C ARG A 14 6.31 14.89 0.33
N LEU A 15 7.10 13.87 -0.02
CA LEU A 15 7.38 12.75 0.90
C LEU A 15 8.09 13.22 2.15
N ASP A 16 8.93 14.25 2.04
CA ASP A 16 9.62 14.84 3.18
C ASP A 16 8.65 15.43 4.21
N ALA A 17 7.62 16.12 3.74
CA ALA A 17 6.59 16.69 4.62
C ALA A 17 5.80 15.56 5.32
N ALA A 18 5.48 14.48 4.62
CA ALA A 18 4.81 13.33 5.21
C ALA A 18 5.66 12.68 6.31
N LYS A 19 6.97 12.55 6.09
CA LYS A 19 7.89 12.02 7.11
C LYS A 19 7.89 12.90 8.36
N GLY A 20 7.90 14.22 8.18
CA GLY A 20 7.87 15.14 9.30
C GLY A 20 6.58 15.02 10.11
N PHE A 21 5.45 15.01 9.45
CA PHE A 21 4.18 14.96 10.16
C PHE A 21 3.89 13.60 10.78
N TYR A 22 3.90 12.54 9.97
CA TYR A 22 3.52 11.21 10.45
C TYR A 22 4.61 10.55 11.29
N GLY A 23 5.88 10.79 10.96
CA GLY A 23 7.00 10.26 11.74
C GLY A 23 7.28 11.08 12.99
N ASP A 24 7.59 12.36 12.80
CA ASP A 24 8.06 13.19 13.92
C ASP A 24 6.92 13.71 14.80
N VAL A 25 5.82 14.16 14.19
CA VAL A 25 4.71 14.71 14.98
C VAL A 25 3.82 13.60 15.55
N LEU A 26 3.39 12.64 14.72
CA LEU A 26 2.49 11.59 15.17
C LEU A 26 3.20 10.37 15.75
N GLY A 27 4.52 10.27 15.59
CA GLY A 27 5.29 9.18 16.19
C GLY A 27 5.11 7.82 15.55
N MET A 28 4.66 7.75 14.30
CA MET A 28 4.55 6.48 13.59
C MET A 28 5.92 6.00 13.10
N SER A 29 6.06 4.70 12.95
CA SER A 29 7.31 4.09 12.48
C SER A 29 7.35 4.05 10.96
N LEU A 30 8.47 4.47 10.38
CA LEU A 30 8.70 4.35 8.94
C LEU A 30 9.11 2.90 8.67
N GLU A 31 8.20 2.14 8.05
CA GLU A 31 8.36 0.70 7.83
C GLU A 31 8.99 0.39 6.49
N MET A 32 8.76 1.26 5.50
CA MET A 32 9.24 1.05 4.15
C MET A 32 9.54 2.39 3.50
N ASP A 33 10.66 2.46 2.77
CA ASP A 33 11.04 3.65 2.00
C ASP A 33 11.75 3.20 0.73
N HIS A 34 11.06 3.32 -0.40
CA HIS A 34 11.60 2.99 -1.73
C HIS A 34 11.93 4.24 -2.55
N GLY A 35 11.90 5.43 -1.93
CA GLY A 35 12.16 6.68 -2.62
C GLY A 35 10.93 7.29 -3.30
N TRP A 36 10.10 6.47 -3.95
CA TRP A 36 8.85 6.91 -4.58
C TRP A 36 7.62 6.59 -3.74
N ILE A 37 7.77 5.73 -2.75
CA ILE A 37 6.71 5.38 -1.80
C ILE A 37 7.31 5.18 -0.42
N ILE A 38 6.63 5.68 0.60
CA ILE A 38 6.98 5.45 2.00
C ILE A 38 5.74 4.95 2.74
N THR A 39 5.95 4.09 3.72
CA THR A 39 4.85 3.51 4.50
C THR A 39 5.12 3.69 5.99
N PHE A 40 4.13 4.22 6.70
CA PHE A 40 4.16 4.38 8.15
C PHE A 40 3.22 3.38 8.80
N VAL A 41 3.63 2.86 9.96
CA VAL A 41 2.86 1.90 10.75
C VAL A 41 2.76 2.41 12.17
N GLY A 42 1.57 2.35 12.75
CA GLY A 42 1.36 2.66 14.15
C GLY A 42 1.73 1.51 15.06
N ALA A 43 1.42 1.65 16.35
CA ALA A 43 1.69 0.62 17.36
C ALA A 43 0.38 -0.04 17.79
N GLY A 44 0.49 -1.18 18.48
CA GLY A 44 -0.66 -1.87 19.06
C GLY A 44 -0.99 -3.17 18.34
N GLN A 45 -2.11 -3.79 18.75
CA GLN A 45 -2.53 -5.10 18.22
C GLN A 45 -3.08 -5.02 16.81
N SER A 46 -3.66 -3.89 16.45
CA SER A 46 -4.18 -3.64 15.10
C SER A 46 -3.57 -2.36 14.58
N PRO A 47 -2.27 -2.37 14.25
CA PRO A 47 -1.57 -1.14 13.92
C PRO A 47 -2.10 -0.53 12.62
N PRO A 48 -2.44 0.76 12.64
CA PRO A 48 -2.82 1.45 11.41
C PRO A 48 -1.62 1.57 10.48
N GLN A 49 -1.90 1.62 9.19
CA GLN A 49 -0.87 1.72 8.17
C GLN A 49 -1.31 2.70 7.09
N ILE A 50 -0.39 3.55 6.66
CA ILE A 50 -0.65 4.53 5.61
C ILE A 50 0.60 4.67 4.75
N SER A 51 0.39 4.78 3.43
CA SER A 51 1.47 4.96 2.48
C SER A 51 1.33 6.28 1.75
N PHE A 52 2.46 6.90 1.45
CA PHE A 52 2.55 8.12 0.65
C PHE A 52 3.43 7.84 -0.55
N ALA A 53 2.97 8.21 -1.74
CA ALA A 53 3.69 7.86 -2.96
C ALA A 53 3.51 8.94 -4.03
N VAL A 54 4.51 9.06 -4.90
CA VAL A 54 4.42 9.96 -6.06
C VAL A 54 3.76 9.26 -7.25
N GLU A 55 3.73 7.91 -7.24
CA GLU A 55 3.10 7.10 -8.29
C GLU A 55 2.70 5.74 -7.72
N GLY A 56 2.04 4.92 -8.54
CA GLY A 56 1.58 3.59 -8.14
C GLY A 56 2.57 2.45 -8.38
N GLY A 57 3.81 2.77 -8.75
CA GLY A 57 4.82 1.79 -9.15
C GLY A 57 4.86 1.65 -10.66
N SER A 58 6.07 1.56 -11.23
CA SER A 58 6.29 1.42 -12.68
C SER A 58 5.54 2.47 -13.51
N GLY A 59 5.37 3.69 -12.99
CA GLY A 59 4.67 4.77 -13.67
C GLY A 59 3.16 4.65 -13.69
N ARG A 60 2.58 3.69 -12.98
CA ARG A 60 1.13 3.48 -12.94
C ARG A 60 0.46 4.45 -11.97
N PRO A 61 -0.85 4.71 -12.13
CA PRO A 61 -1.59 5.49 -11.15
C PRO A 61 -1.56 4.83 -9.77
N LEU A 62 -1.55 5.66 -8.72
CA LEU A 62 -1.58 5.17 -7.35
C LEU A 62 -2.99 4.69 -6.99
N PRO A 63 -3.17 3.44 -6.55
CA PRO A 63 -4.47 3.00 -6.06
C PRO A 63 -4.79 3.63 -4.71
N ASP A 64 -6.08 3.76 -4.39
CA ASP A 64 -6.52 4.32 -3.11
C ASP A 64 -6.14 3.42 -1.93
N LEU A 65 -6.28 2.12 -2.10
CA LEU A 65 -5.98 1.13 -1.08
C LEU A 65 -5.12 0.03 -1.65
N SER A 66 -4.20 -0.46 -0.83
CA SER A 66 -3.41 -1.65 -1.14
C SER A 66 -3.72 -2.72 -0.10
N THR A 67 -3.94 -3.95 -0.57
CA THR A 67 -4.26 -5.08 0.30
C THR A 67 -3.20 -6.15 0.14
N ALA A 68 -2.53 -6.48 1.23
CA ALA A 68 -1.54 -7.56 1.24
C ALA A 68 -2.22 -8.87 1.64
N VAL A 69 -1.96 -9.91 0.86
CA VAL A 69 -2.52 -11.25 1.10
C VAL A 69 -1.40 -12.27 1.09
N ASP A 70 -1.66 -13.45 1.67
CA ASP A 70 -0.69 -14.53 1.73
C ASP A 70 -0.66 -15.39 0.46
N ASP A 71 -1.70 -15.33 -0.37
CA ASP A 71 -1.80 -16.15 -1.59
C ASP A 71 -2.52 -15.36 -2.68
N LEU A 72 -1.74 -14.61 -3.45
CA LEU A 72 -2.29 -13.74 -4.49
C LEU A 72 -2.96 -14.55 -5.61
N ALA A 73 -2.40 -15.70 -5.98
CA ALA A 73 -2.99 -16.52 -7.04
C ALA A 73 -4.39 -16.98 -6.68
N SER A 74 -4.59 -17.41 -5.44
CA SER A 74 -5.90 -17.82 -4.93
C SER A 74 -6.90 -16.66 -4.93
N VAL A 75 -6.45 -15.47 -4.53
CA VAL A 75 -7.30 -14.26 -4.55
C VAL A 75 -7.71 -13.93 -5.98
N TYR A 76 -6.76 -13.97 -6.91
CA TYR A 76 -7.01 -13.67 -8.31
C TYR A 76 -8.07 -14.61 -8.89
N ASP A 77 -7.94 -15.92 -8.62
CA ASP A 77 -8.91 -16.92 -9.08
C ASP A 77 -10.31 -16.65 -8.49
N ARG A 78 -10.39 -16.30 -7.21
CA ARG A 78 -11.66 -15.97 -6.55
C ARG A 78 -12.30 -14.72 -7.14
N VAL A 79 -11.49 -13.72 -7.46
CA VAL A 79 -11.98 -12.48 -8.08
C VAL A 79 -12.62 -12.78 -9.43
N LEU A 80 -11.95 -13.57 -10.26
CA LEU A 80 -12.48 -13.97 -11.56
C LEU A 80 -13.74 -14.83 -11.43
N ALA A 81 -13.74 -15.79 -10.49
CA ALA A 81 -14.90 -16.67 -10.27
C ALA A 81 -16.13 -15.89 -9.80
N ALA A 82 -15.93 -14.79 -9.09
CA ALA A 82 -17.02 -13.92 -8.63
C ALA A 82 -17.54 -12.97 -9.71
N GLY A 83 -16.91 -12.94 -10.89
CA GLY A 83 -17.35 -12.10 -12.00
C GLY A 83 -16.71 -10.74 -12.09
N TYR A 84 -15.71 -10.45 -11.27
CA TYR A 84 -14.99 -9.18 -11.32
C TYR A 84 -13.88 -9.23 -12.37
N ARG A 85 -13.52 -8.07 -12.90
CA ARG A 85 -12.47 -7.94 -13.89
C ARG A 85 -11.35 -7.05 -13.37
N PRO A 86 -10.14 -7.60 -13.16
CA PRO A 86 -8.97 -6.75 -12.85
C PRO A 86 -8.68 -5.80 -14.02
N GLU A 87 -8.22 -4.59 -13.70
CA GLU A 87 -7.83 -3.63 -14.74
C GLU A 87 -6.62 -4.12 -15.53
N TYR A 88 -5.71 -4.80 -14.86
CA TYR A 88 -4.62 -5.54 -15.51
C TYR A 88 -4.29 -6.75 -14.66
N GLY A 89 -3.71 -7.77 -15.29
CA GLY A 89 -3.43 -9.03 -14.62
C GLY A 89 -2.30 -8.95 -13.63
N PRO A 90 -2.02 -10.03 -12.87
CA PRO A 90 -0.90 -10.05 -11.96
C PRO A 90 0.40 -9.77 -12.68
N VAL A 91 1.19 -8.85 -12.14
CA VAL A 91 2.50 -8.49 -12.67
C VAL A 91 3.47 -8.33 -11.52
N ASP A 92 4.75 -8.60 -11.76
CA ASP A 92 5.78 -8.35 -10.77
C ASP A 92 6.15 -6.87 -10.81
N GLU A 93 6.05 -6.21 -9.68
CA GLU A 93 6.42 -4.81 -9.55
C GLU A 93 7.83 -4.70 -8.99
N PRO A 94 8.62 -3.72 -9.48
CA PRO A 94 9.96 -3.51 -8.97
C PRO A 94 10.01 -2.99 -7.54
#